data_022a9e628ff06a040e9367f516a30bd1
#
_entry.id   022a9e628ff06a040e9367f516a30bd1
#
_cell.length_a   1.000
_cell.length_b   1.000
_cell.length_c   1.000
_cell.angle_alpha   90.00
_cell.angle_beta   90.00
_cell.angle_gamma   90.00
#
_symmetry.space_group_name_H-M   'P 1'
#
loop_
_entity.id
_entity.type
_entity.pdbx_description
1 polymer ?
#
loop_
_entity_poly.entity_id
_entity_poly.type
_entity_poly.pdbx_seq_one_letter_code
_entity_poly.pdbx_strand_id
1 'polypeptide(L)'
;MEPIKYIAENDRDALWGLSVCSVGFQKVEPNAPYPPTKHHKEYLFSPAKGRVLQEYQLLYIISGEGELSTENGGTHAIKTGDMFLLFPGEWHSYHPNPQTGWEEYW
;
A
#
# COMPACT_ATOMS: atom_id res chain seq x y z
N MET A 1 0.21 13.88 14.53
CA MET A 1 -0.16 13.64 13.12
C MET A 1 -0.77 12.25 12.99
N GLU A 2 -1.93 12.17 12.41
CA GLU A 2 -2.52 10.86 12.14
C GLU A 2 -1.74 10.17 11.03
N PRO A 3 -1.38 8.88 11.19
CA PRO A 3 -0.61 8.15 10.18
C PRO A 3 -1.41 7.83 8.91
N ILE A 4 -2.74 7.93 8.97
CA ILE A 4 -3.61 7.62 7.84
C ILE A 4 -4.63 8.75 7.72
N LYS A 5 -4.84 9.22 6.49
CA LYS A 5 -5.85 10.22 6.20
C LYS A 5 -6.65 9.81 4.97
N TYR A 6 -7.97 9.75 5.13
CA TYR A 6 -8.90 9.50 4.04
C TYR A 6 -9.51 10.84 3.61
N ILE A 7 -9.49 11.10 2.32
CA ILE A 7 -9.87 12.40 1.74
C ILE A 7 -11.12 12.21 0.90
N ALA A 8 -12.17 12.99 1.18
CA ALA A 8 -13.37 12.98 0.36
C ALA A 8 -13.09 13.73 -0.96
N GLU A 9 -13.47 13.11 -2.07
CA GLU A 9 -13.38 13.72 -3.38
C GLU A 9 -14.50 14.76 -3.53
N ASN A 10 -14.21 15.90 -4.18
CA ASN A 10 -15.19 16.89 -4.53
C ASN A 10 -15.25 17.09 -6.06
N ASP A 11 -16.26 17.84 -6.55
CA ASP A 11 -16.47 18.02 -7.99
C ASP A 11 -15.28 18.68 -8.71
N ARG A 12 -14.51 19.48 -8.01
CA ARG A 12 -13.35 20.15 -8.60
C ARG A 12 -12.17 19.18 -8.80
N ASP A 13 -12.06 18.18 -7.91
CA ASP A 13 -10.99 17.19 -8.02
C ASP A 13 -11.11 16.41 -9.32
N ALA A 14 -12.33 16.08 -9.73
CA ALA A 14 -12.57 15.36 -10.99
C ALA A 14 -12.12 16.15 -12.21
N LEU A 15 -12.13 17.48 -12.15
CA LEU A 15 -11.71 18.33 -13.27
C LEU A 15 -10.21 18.27 -13.55
N TRP A 16 -9.43 17.85 -12.59
CA TRP A 16 -7.98 17.65 -12.76
C TRP A 16 -7.63 16.31 -13.39
N GLY A 17 -8.62 15.41 -13.57
CA GLY A 17 -8.40 14.07 -14.07
C GLY A 17 -7.79 13.11 -13.06
N LEU A 18 -7.49 13.58 -11.87
CA LEU A 18 -6.92 12.79 -10.78
C LEU A 18 -7.31 13.42 -9.46
N SER A 19 -7.72 12.60 -8.51
CA SER A 19 -8.01 13.04 -7.15
C SER A 19 -7.36 12.08 -6.15
N VAL A 20 -7.10 12.57 -4.94
CA VAL A 20 -6.48 11.78 -3.88
C VAL A 20 -7.55 11.39 -2.86
N CYS A 21 -7.75 10.07 -2.66
CA CYS A 21 -8.72 9.54 -1.69
C CYS A 21 -8.11 9.32 -0.31
N SER A 22 -6.82 8.98 -0.25
CA SER A 22 -6.14 8.74 1.02
C SER A 22 -4.65 8.99 0.89
N VAL A 23 -4.04 9.34 2.01
CA VAL A 23 -2.59 9.41 2.16
C VAL A 23 -2.26 8.80 3.52
N GLY A 24 -1.09 8.21 3.65
CA GLY A 24 -0.74 7.63 4.93
C GLY A 24 0.73 7.27 5.05
N PHE A 25 1.08 6.97 6.29
CA PHE A 25 2.39 6.47 6.67
C PHE A 25 2.20 5.33 7.65
N GLN A 26 3.01 4.30 7.51
CA GLN A 26 2.96 3.16 8.41
C GLN A 26 4.35 2.59 8.62
N LYS A 27 4.67 2.34 9.88
CA LYS A 27 5.88 1.63 10.25
C LYS A 27 5.50 0.23 10.71
N VAL A 28 6.08 -0.78 10.10
CA VAL A 28 5.92 -2.18 10.51
C VAL A 28 7.25 -2.65 11.09
N GLU A 29 7.25 -2.89 12.39
CA GLU A 29 8.44 -3.38 13.09
C GLU A 29 8.78 -4.80 12.67
N PRO A 30 10.04 -5.23 12.79
CA PRO A 30 10.40 -6.63 12.59
C PRO A 30 9.52 -7.57 13.42
N ASN A 31 9.03 -8.64 12.79
CA ASN A 31 8.16 -9.65 13.39
C ASN A 31 6.77 -9.16 13.81
N ALA A 32 6.39 -7.95 13.45
CA ALA A 32 5.05 -7.45 13.72
C ALA A 32 4.00 -8.10 12.80
N PRO A 33 2.75 -8.23 13.27
CA PRO A 33 1.67 -8.69 12.40
C PRO A 33 1.46 -7.74 11.21
N TYR A 34 1.15 -8.28 10.05
CA TYR A 34 0.87 -7.48 8.85
C TYR A 34 -0.36 -8.05 8.12
N PRO A 35 -1.31 -7.20 7.67
CA PRO A 35 -1.37 -5.76 7.90
C PRO A 35 -1.80 -5.41 9.34
N PRO A 36 -1.47 -4.21 9.82
CA PRO A 36 -1.96 -3.75 11.12
C PRO A 36 -3.49 -3.60 11.09
N THR A 37 -4.12 -3.81 12.24
CA THR A 37 -5.58 -3.84 12.35
C THR A 37 -6.28 -2.48 12.30
N LYS A 38 -5.52 -1.38 12.20
CA LYS A 38 -6.05 -0.01 12.26
C LYS A 38 -6.50 0.58 10.92
N HIS A 39 -6.35 -0.15 9.83
CA HIS A 39 -6.79 0.32 8.52
C HIS A 39 -8.29 0.19 8.35
N HIS A 40 -8.86 1.02 7.47
CA HIS A 40 -10.21 0.85 7.00
C HIS A 40 -10.37 -0.56 6.40
N LYS A 41 -11.50 -1.20 6.63
CA LYS A 41 -11.76 -2.59 6.25
C LYS A 41 -11.42 -2.89 4.78
N GLU A 42 -11.66 -1.95 3.87
CA GLU A 42 -11.38 -2.13 2.43
C GLU A 42 -9.90 -2.26 2.10
N TYR A 43 -9.02 -1.77 2.99
CA TYR A 43 -7.59 -1.78 2.78
C TYR A 43 -6.88 -2.90 3.55
N LEU A 44 -7.63 -3.63 4.37
CA LEU A 44 -7.09 -4.80 5.07
C LEU A 44 -7.06 -5.99 4.12
N PHE A 45 -5.96 -6.70 4.09
CA PHE A 45 -5.86 -7.94 3.31
C PHE A 45 -4.84 -8.89 3.93
N SER A 46 -5.05 -10.19 3.70
CA SER A 46 -4.05 -11.20 4.03
C SER A 46 -3.04 -11.28 2.88
N PRO A 47 -1.72 -11.25 3.13
CA PRO A 47 -0.73 -11.43 2.07
C PRO A 47 -0.93 -12.71 1.26
N ALA A 48 -1.45 -13.77 1.89
CA ALA A 48 -1.73 -15.03 1.18
C ALA A 48 -2.89 -14.92 0.20
N LYS A 49 -3.89 -14.10 0.50
CA LYS A 49 -5.07 -13.91 -0.37
C LYS A 49 -4.92 -12.73 -1.32
N GLY A 50 -4.17 -11.70 -0.90
CA GLY A 50 -4.07 -10.46 -1.66
C GLY A 50 -5.37 -9.69 -1.68
N ARG A 51 -5.47 -8.75 -2.60
CA ARG A 51 -6.68 -7.93 -2.79
C ARG A 51 -6.75 -7.37 -4.20
N VAL A 52 -7.90 -6.77 -4.52
CA VAL A 52 -8.10 -5.97 -5.72
C VAL A 52 -8.67 -4.63 -5.26
N LEU A 53 -8.00 -3.54 -5.60
CA LEU A 53 -8.50 -2.19 -5.36
C LEU A 53 -9.15 -1.64 -6.61
N GLN A 54 -10.06 -0.67 -6.44
CA GLN A 54 -10.72 0.02 -7.55
C GLN A 54 -10.08 1.39 -7.83
N GLU A 55 -8.94 1.67 -7.20
CA GLU A 55 -8.19 2.92 -7.33
C GLU A 55 -6.71 2.64 -7.52
N TYR A 56 -5.98 3.61 -8.04
CA TYR A 56 -4.53 3.56 -8.06
C TYR A 56 -3.98 3.77 -6.65
N GLN A 57 -2.89 3.08 -6.33
CA GLN A 57 -2.16 3.33 -5.10
C GLN A 57 -0.67 3.33 -5.37
N LEU A 58 -0.01 4.42 -4.97
CA LEU A 58 1.43 4.54 -5.06
C LEU A 58 2.02 4.33 -3.67
N LEU A 59 2.99 3.42 -3.55
CA LEU A 59 3.68 3.15 -2.31
C LEU A 59 5.16 3.47 -2.45
N TYR A 60 5.72 4.04 -1.40
CA TYR A 60 7.13 4.36 -1.30
C TYR A 60 7.70 3.74 -0.03
N ILE A 61 8.73 2.91 -0.18
CA ILE A 61 9.38 2.23 0.94
C ILE A 61 10.62 3.00 1.32
N ILE A 62 10.59 3.69 2.45
CA ILE A 62 11.70 4.53 2.90
C ILE A 62 12.72 3.77 3.73
N SER A 63 12.34 2.61 4.28
CA SER A 63 13.21 1.78 5.11
C SER A 63 12.69 0.35 5.11
N GLY A 64 13.58 -0.63 5.06
CA GLY A 64 13.24 -2.04 5.14
C GLY A 64 13.15 -2.72 3.79
N GLU A 65 12.66 -3.95 3.82
CA GLU A 65 12.55 -4.82 2.65
C GLU A 65 11.24 -5.58 2.67
N GLY A 66 10.85 -6.10 1.52
CA GLY A 66 9.64 -6.91 1.42
C GLY A 66 9.46 -7.50 0.02
N GLU A 67 8.23 -7.91 -0.28
CA GLU A 67 7.86 -8.48 -1.57
C GLU A 67 6.55 -7.90 -2.07
N LEU A 68 6.46 -7.78 -3.39
CA LEU A 68 5.23 -7.43 -4.11
C LEU A 68 4.93 -8.51 -5.13
N SER A 69 3.71 -9.01 -5.15
CA SER A 69 3.21 -9.90 -6.19
C SER A 69 2.03 -9.25 -6.88
N THR A 70 2.02 -9.30 -8.22
CA THR A 70 0.91 -8.79 -9.01
C THR A 70 0.44 -9.84 -10.01
N GLU A 71 -0.81 -9.71 -10.47
CA GLU A 71 -1.40 -10.65 -11.42
C GLU A 71 -0.60 -10.74 -12.72
N ASN A 72 -0.15 -9.59 -13.23
CA ASN A 72 0.52 -9.51 -14.53
C ASN A 72 2.05 -9.43 -14.42
N GLY A 73 2.57 -9.03 -13.29
CA GLY A 73 4.00 -8.75 -13.12
C GLY A 73 4.80 -9.80 -12.35
N GLY A 74 4.14 -10.81 -11.77
CA GLY A 74 4.82 -11.80 -10.93
C GLY A 74 5.25 -11.25 -9.59
N THR A 75 6.28 -11.84 -8.99
CA THR A 75 6.77 -11.49 -7.67
C THR A 75 8.09 -10.73 -7.78
N HIS A 76 8.18 -9.62 -7.06
CA HIS A 76 9.35 -8.74 -7.06
C HIS A 76 9.82 -8.47 -5.63
N ALA A 77 11.15 -8.49 -5.45
CA ALA A 77 11.74 -8.04 -4.19
C ALA A 77 11.67 -6.51 -4.11
N ILE A 78 11.28 -6.00 -2.95
CA ILE A 78 11.18 -4.57 -2.67
C ILE A 78 12.22 -4.22 -1.61
N LYS A 79 12.89 -3.11 -1.79
CA LYS A 79 13.93 -2.64 -0.88
C LYS A 79 13.79 -1.14 -0.62
N THR A 80 14.55 -0.65 0.34
CA THR A 80 14.62 0.78 0.67
C THR A 80 14.83 1.62 -0.58
N GLY A 81 14.00 2.63 -0.77
CA GLY A 81 14.04 3.53 -1.92
C GLY A 81 13.15 3.13 -3.06
N ASP A 82 12.55 1.94 -3.02
CA ASP A 82 11.66 1.49 -4.09
C ASP A 82 10.28 2.13 -3.97
N MET A 83 9.71 2.43 -5.12
CA MET A 83 8.31 2.84 -5.26
C MET A 83 7.61 1.84 -6.16
N PHE A 84 6.34 1.57 -5.88
CA PHE A 84 5.53 0.75 -6.77
C PHE A 84 4.11 1.28 -6.88
N LEU A 85 3.54 1.09 -8.05
CA LEU A 85 2.20 1.55 -8.38
C LEU A 85 1.27 0.35 -8.53
N LEU A 86 0.15 0.40 -7.81
CA LEU A 86 -0.90 -0.59 -7.89
C LEU A 86 -2.03 -0.05 -8.76
N PHE A 87 -2.56 -0.89 -9.64
CA PHE A 87 -3.55 -0.50 -10.64
C PHE A 87 -4.95 -0.95 -10.24
N PRO A 88 -5.98 -0.16 -10.59
CA PRO A 88 -7.37 -0.59 -10.36
C PRO A 88 -7.66 -1.91 -11.07
N GLY A 89 -8.36 -2.81 -10.40
CA GLY A 89 -8.78 -4.08 -10.98
C GLY A 89 -7.71 -5.16 -11.07
N GLU A 90 -6.46 -4.83 -10.79
CA GLU A 90 -5.38 -5.82 -10.81
C GLU A 90 -5.18 -6.41 -9.42
N TRP A 91 -5.19 -7.73 -9.33
CA TRP A 91 -4.87 -8.43 -8.09
C TRP A 91 -3.42 -8.16 -7.68
N HIS A 92 -3.21 -7.89 -6.42
CA HIS A 92 -1.87 -7.72 -5.85
C HIS A 92 -1.81 -8.20 -4.41
N SER A 93 -0.59 -8.45 -3.96
CA SER A 93 -0.27 -8.71 -2.56
C SER A 93 1.13 -8.19 -2.28
N TYR A 94 1.33 -7.59 -1.12
CA TYR A 94 2.65 -7.17 -0.68
C TYR A 94 2.76 -7.30 0.83
N HIS A 95 3.98 -7.45 1.30
CA HIS A 95 4.26 -7.57 2.73
C HIS A 95 5.72 -7.25 3.02
N PRO A 96 6.03 -6.72 4.20
CA PRO A 96 7.42 -6.55 4.61
C PRO A 96 8.08 -7.90 4.92
N ASN A 97 9.40 -7.92 4.82
CA ASN A 97 10.19 -9.04 5.29
C ASN A 97 10.08 -9.07 6.83
N PRO A 98 9.69 -10.21 7.44
CA PRO A 98 9.55 -10.28 8.89
C PRO A 98 10.82 -9.93 9.66
N GLN A 99 11.98 -10.12 9.08
CA GLN A 99 13.26 -9.84 9.76
C GLN A 99 13.58 -8.35 9.80
N THR A 100 13.11 -7.58 8.81
CA THR A 100 13.45 -6.16 8.71
C THR A 100 12.27 -5.22 9.01
N GLY A 101 11.04 -5.69 8.78
CA GLY A 101 9.91 -4.80 8.73
C GLY A 101 10.07 -3.81 7.59
N TRP A 102 9.28 -2.74 7.57
CA TRP A 102 9.48 -1.62 6.66
C TRP A 102 8.71 -0.38 7.12
N GLU A 103 9.05 0.75 6.50
CA GLU A 103 8.33 2.00 6.64
C GLU A 103 7.79 2.40 5.27
N GLU A 104 6.48 2.60 5.17
CA GLU A 104 5.83 2.89 3.90
C GLU A 104 5.00 4.17 3.95
N TYR A 105 5.02 4.91 2.83
CA TYR A 105 4.08 5.99 2.52
C TYR A 105 3.21 5.56 1.35
N TRP A 106 1.96 6.00 1.37
CA TRP A 106 1.07 5.85 0.22
C TRP A 106 0.26 7.09 -0.04
#